data_eaba4f862975e91449b216fa64e86f23
#
_entry.id   eaba4f862975e91449b216fa64e86f23
#
_cell.length_a   1.000
_cell.length_b   1.000
_cell.length_c   1.000
_cell.angle_alpha   90.00
_cell.angle_beta   90.00
_cell.angle_gamma   90.00
#
_symmetry.space_group_name_H-M   'P 1'
#
loop_
_entity.id
_entity.type
_entity.pdbx_description
1 polymer ?
#
loop_
_entity_poly.entity_id
_entity_poly.type
_entity_poly.pdbx_seq_one_letter_code
_entity_poly.pdbx_strand_id
1 'polypeptide(L)'
;MKRISIVLDKNLNAGEVGNVSAILMGDLASKQPDIFFEEKLNDLSQAPHATIKYSTVVLKSGSLALLNFVDRLHTNEEVSFVLFSLTGQKLNNAYEQYKEKIATSSSSELEPIGVAVFGEDAIVRELTKKFSLLK
;
A
#
# COMPACT_ATOMS: atom_id res chain seq x y z
N MET A 1 -5.65 -5.51 17.83
CA MET A 1 -4.53 -5.93 16.95
C MET A 1 -4.69 -5.27 15.59
N LYS A 2 -3.61 -4.82 15.01
CA LYS A 2 -3.63 -4.11 13.74
C LYS A 2 -3.27 -5.02 12.56
N ARG A 3 -3.55 -4.55 11.37
CA ARG A 3 -3.36 -5.31 10.13
C ARG A 3 -2.99 -4.36 8.99
N ILE A 4 -2.21 -4.87 8.07
CA ILE A 4 -1.87 -4.17 6.83
C ILE A 4 -2.43 -4.97 5.66
N SER A 5 -3.15 -4.31 4.77
CA SER A 5 -3.58 -4.91 3.52
C SER A 5 -3.07 -4.06 2.36
N ILE A 6 -2.45 -4.71 1.40
CA ILE A 6 -1.99 -4.08 0.17
C ILE A 6 -2.90 -4.59 -0.95
N VAL A 7 -3.65 -3.68 -1.56
CA VAL A 7 -4.60 -4.03 -2.63
C VAL A 7 -4.03 -3.53 -3.95
N LEU A 8 -3.78 -4.45 -4.88
CA LEU A 8 -3.14 -4.16 -6.16
C LEU A 8 -4.09 -4.40 -7.32
N ASP A 9 -3.89 -3.65 -8.40
CA ASP A 9 -4.60 -3.89 -9.65
C ASP A 9 -4.23 -5.29 -10.16
N LYS A 10 -5.25 -6.10 -10.48
CA LYS A 10 -5.08 -7.49 -10.91
C LYS A 10 -4.30 -7.63 -12.22
N ASN A 11 -4.18 -6.55 -12.99
CA ASN A 11 -3.49 -6.55 -14.28
C ASN A 11 -1.98 -6.28 -14.18
N LEU A 12 -1.46 -6.04 -12.98
CA LEU A 12 -0.02 -5.88 -12.79
C LEU A 12 0.69 -7.22 -13.00
N ASN A 13 1.85 -7.18 -13.66
CA ASN A 13 2.70 -8.37 -13.78
C ASN A 13 3.48 -8.63 -12.49
N ALA A 14 4.18 -9.76 -12.41
CA ALA A 14 4.88 -10.16 -11.18
C ALA A 14 5.92 -9.13 -10.71
N GLY A 15 6.68 -8.55 -11.64
CA GLY A 15 7.67 -7.53 -11.30
C GLY A 15 7.02 -6.26 -10.77
N GLU A 16 5.93 -5.84 -11.38
CA GLU A 16 5.17 -4.67 -10.94
C GLU A 16 4.54 -4.90 -9.56
N VAL A 17 4.01 -6.09 -9.29
CA VAL A 17 3.47 -6.44 -7.97
C VAL A 17 4.53 -6.23 -6.89
N GLY A 18 5.72 -6.73 -7.09
CA GLY A 18 6.82 -6.55 -6.14
C GLY A 18 7.22 -5.10 -5.98
N ASN A 19 7.39 -4.40 -7.09
CA ASN A 19 7.80 -3.00 -7.10
C ASN A 19 6.77 -2.09 -6.39
N VAL A 20 5.51 -2.20 -6.76
CA VAL A 20 4.44 -1.36 -6.19
C VAL A 20 4.25 -1.68 -4.71
N SER A 21 4.25 -2.96 -4.34
CA SER A 21 4.15 -3.35 -2.92
C SER A 21 5.27 -2.79 -2.07
N ALA A 22 6.51 -2.82 -2.59
CA ALA A 22 7.68 -2.29 -1.88
C ALA A 22 7.56 -0.78 -1.67
N ILE A 23 7.13 -0.05 -2.71
CA ILE A 23 6.94 1.41 -2.62
C ILE A 23 5.87 1.75 -1.60
N LEU A 24 4.73 1.07 -1.67
CA LEU A 24 3.61 1.32 -0.76
C LEU A 24 3.99 1.03 0.70
N MET A 25 4.61 -0.12 0.95
CA MET A 25 5.00 -0.48 2.31
C MET A 25 6.08 0.45 2.85
N GLY A 26 7.05 0.82 2.03
CA GLY A 26 8.10 1.77 2.43
C GLY A 26 7.53 3.11 2.87
N ASP A 27 6.61 3.65 2.09
CA ASP A 27 5.96 4.92 2.41
C ASP A 27 5.07 4.81 3.66
N LEU A 28 4.25 3.77 3.72
CA LEU A 28 3.37 3.55 4.88
C LEU A 28 4.16 3.42 6.17
N ALA A 29 5.23 2.61 6.16
CA ALA A 29 6.07 2.39 7.33
C ALA A 29 6.80 3.67 7.78
N SER A 30 7.17 4.53 6.85
CA SER A 30 7.81 5.81 7.19
C SER A 30 6.86 6.74 7.94
N LYS A 31 5.56 6.61 7.70
CA LYS A 31 4.51 7.43 8.33
C LYS A 31 3.89 6.77 9.55
N GLN A 32 4.03 5.45 9.68
CA GLN A 32 3.49 4.65 10.78
C GLN A 32 4.64 3.82 11.37
N PRO A 33 5.54 4.43 12.15
CA PRO A 33 6.78 3.77 12.56
C PRO A 33 6.57 2.56 13.48
N ASP A 34 5.40 2.39 14.10
CA ASP A 34 5.13 1.23 14.93
C ASP A 34 4.83 -0.05 14.16
N ILE A 35 4.78 0.00 12.81
CA ILE A 35 4.60 -1.20 11.98
C ILE A 35 5.77 -2.17 12.14
N PHE A 36 6.98 -1.65 12.34
CA PHE A 36 8.17 -2.45 12.57
C PHE A 36 8.69 -2.27 13.99
N PHE A 37 9.35 -3.31 14.53
CA PHE A 37 10.05 -3.17 15.81
C PHE A 37 11.29 -2.29 15.62
N GLU A 38 11.61 -1.50 16.63
CA GLU A 38 12.85 -0.71 16.65
C GLU A 38 14.07 -1.59 16.93
N GLU A 39 13.86 -2.72 17.59
CA GLU A 39 14.91 -3.65 17.96
C GLU A 39 15.50 -4.33 16.73
N LYS A 40 16.80 -4.61 16.81
CA LYS A 40 17.45 -5.41 15.77
C LYS A 40 17.21 -6.88 16.02
N LEU A 41 16.79 -7.61 15.00
CA LEU A 41 16.62 -9.05 15.06
C LEU A 41 17.70 -9.70 14.20
N ASN A 42 18.81 -10.06 14.83
CA ASN A 42 19.91 -10.74 14.14
C ASN A 42 19.90 -12.21 14.48
N ASP A 43 20.14 -13.04 13.48
CA ASP A 43 20.26 -14.49 13.69
C ASP A 43 21.66 -14.85 14.25
N LEU A 44 21.93 -16.14 14.43
CA LEU A 44 23.23 -16.58 14.97
C LEU A 44 24.41 -16.25 14.06
N SER A 45 24.16 -16.01 12.76
CA SER A 45 25.18 -15.59 11.81
C SER A 45 25.31 -14.07 11.70
N GLN A 46 24.60 -13.35 12.57
CA GLN A 46 24.55 -11.89 12.59
C GLN A 46 23.91 -11.25 11.34
N ALA A 47 23.02 -12.01 10.66
CA ALA A 47 22.23 -11.42 9.57
C ALA A 47 20.99 -10.74 10.14
N PRO A 48 20.69 -9.50 9.69
CA PRO A 48 19.51 -8.79 10.17
C PRO A 48 18.24 -9.28 9.49
N HIS A 49 17.18 -9.46 10.28
CA HIS A 49 15.87 -9.91 9.80
C HIS A 49 14.85 -8.78 9.88
N ALA A 50 13.84 -8.84 9.01
CA ALA A 50 12.75 -7.89 9.01
C ALA A 50 11.93 -7.99 10.30
N THR A 51 11.56 -6.86 10.88
CA THR A 51 10.97 -6.77 12.20
C THR A 51 9.49 -6.39 12.16
N ILE A 52 8.75 -6.92 11.19
CA ILE A 52 7.32 -6.64 11.03
C ILE A 52 6.51 -7.12 12.23
N LYS A 53 5.63 -6.27 12.75
CA LYS A 53 4.79 -6.58 13.91
C LYS A 53 3.44 -7.20 13.57
N TYR A 54 2.86 -6.79 12.44
CA TYR A 54 1.45 -7.07 12.16
C TYR A 54 1.29 -7.90 10.89
N SER A 55 0.20 -8.66 10.82
CA SER A 55 -0.14 -9.42 9.61
C SER A 55 -0.24 -8.50 8.41
N THR A 56 0.39 -8.90 7.33
CA THR A 56 0.37 -8.17 6.06
C THR A 56 -0.08 -9.12 4.96
N VAL A 57 -1.09 -8.72 4.20
CA VAL A 57 -1.60 -9.50 3.08
C VAL A 57 -1.59 -8.68 1.81
N VAL A 58 -1.47 -9.37 0.69
CA VAL A 58 -1.55 -8.74 -0.63
C VAL A 58 -2.79 -9.27 -1.34
N LEU A 59 -3.65 -8.35 -1.74
CA LEU A 59 -4.94 -8.64 -2.36
C LEU A 59 -4.96 -8.07 -3.78
N LYS A 60 -5.85 -8.56 -4.61
CA LYS A 60 -6.03 -8.06 -5.98
C LYS A 60 -7.43 -7.50 -6.18
N SER A 61 -7.53 -6.52 -7.07
CA SER A 61 -8.77 -5.83 -7.39
C SER A 61 -8.78 -5.42 -8.87
N GLY A 62 -9.98 -5.32 -9.44
CA GLY A 62 -10.14 -4.65 -10.73
C GLY A 62 -9.95 -3.14 -10.56
N SER A 63 -9.68 -2.45 -11.67
CA SER A 63 -9.36 -1.01 -11.66
C SER A 63 -10.48 -0.16 -11.07
N LEU A 64 -11.74 -0.41 -11.43
CA LEU A 64 -12.86 0.37 -10.92
C LEU A 64 -13.09 0.11 -9.43
N ALA A 65 -13.02 -1.15 -9.02
CA ALA A 65 -13.19 -1.50 -7.61
C ALA A 65 -12.08 -0.88 -6.75
N LEU A 66 -10.88 -0.78 -7.28
CA LEU A 66 -9.76 -0.14 -6.60
C LEU A 66 -10.00 1.37 -6.42
N LEU A 67 -10.48 2.04 -7.47
CA LEU A 67 -10.82 3.45 -7.38
C LEU A 67 -11.94 3.71 -6.35
N ASN A 68 -12.98 2.88 -6.37
CA ASN A 68 -14.06 2.97 -5.39
C ASN A 68 -13.56 2.73 -3.96
N PHE A 69 -12.60 1.84 -3.80
CA PHE A 69 -11.96 1.58 -2.51
C PHE A 69 -11.23 2.83 -2.01
N VAL A 70 -10.47 3.50 -2.86
CA VAL A 70 -9.80 4.76 -2.52
C VAL A 70 -10.81 5.79 -2.02
N ASP A 71 -11.95 5.92 -2.72
CA ASP A 71 -13.00 6.86 -2.32
C ASP A 71 -13.56 6.53 -0.93
N ARG A 72 -13.75 5.25 -0.62
CA ARG A 72 -14.21 4.84 0.72
C ARG A 72 -13.16 5.14 1.79
N LEU A 73 -11.89 4.98 1.48
CA LEU A 73 -10.81 5.29 2.42
C LEU A 73 -10.70 6.77 2.74
N HIS A 74 -10.99 7.65 1.77
CA HIS A 74 -10.96 9.10 1.99
C HIS A 74 -11.89 9.56 3.11
N THR A 75 -13.00 8.87 3.31
CA THR A 75 -14.02 9.22 4.31
C THR A 75 -13.89 8.43 5.61
N ASN A 76 -12.91 7.54 5.71
CA ASN A 76 -12.73 6.69 6.89
C ASN A 76 -11.53 7.16 7.71
N GLU A 77 -11.80 7.78 8.85
CA GLU A 77 -10.77 8.33 9.74
C GLU A 77 -10.10 7.27 10.64
N GLU A 78 -10.62 6.03 10.63
CA GLU A 78 -10.12 4.97 11.50
C GLU A 78 -8.91 4.23 10.92
N VAL A 79 -8.56 4.50 9.67
CA VAL A 79 -7.44 3.83 8.99
C VAL A 79 -6.49 4.87 8.39
N SER A 80 -5.23 4.46 8.25
CA SER A 80 -4.23 5.20 7.49
C SER A 80 -4.05 4.49 6.15
N PHE A 81 -3.88 5.24 5.08
CA PHE A 81 -3.65 4.64 3.78
C PHE A 81 -2.72 5.47 2.93
N VAL A 82 -2.13 4.83 1.94
CA VAL A 82 -1.31 5.45 0.91
C VAL A 82 -1.63 4.75 -0.40
N LEU A 83 -1.66 5.51 -1.49
CA LEU A 83 -1.87 4.93 -2.81
C LEU A 83 -0.69 5.21 -3.73
N PHE A 84 -0.50 4.34 -4.72
CA PHE A 84 0.43 4.58 -5.81
C PHE A 84 -0.32 4.46 -7.13
N SER A 85 0.06 5.30 -8.09
CA SER A 85 -0.70 5.47 -9.32
C SER A 85 0.11 5.08 -10.56
N LEU A 86 -0.59 4.85 -11.66
CA LEU A 86 0.04 4.67 -12.96
C LEU A 86 0.87 5.90 -13.34
N THR A 87 0.37 7.10 -13.02
CA THR A 87 1.11 8.34 -13.22
C THR A 87 2.44 8.33 -12.45
N GLY A 88 2.43 7.87 -11.19
CA GLY A 88 3.65 7.75 -10.39
C GLY A 88 4.64 6.77 -11.00
N GLN A 89 4.15 5.65 -11.51
CA GLN A 89 4.98 4.65 -12.18
C GLN A 89 5.67 5.24 -13.42
N LYS A 90 4.95 6.05 -14.21
CA LYS A 90 5.48 6.69 -15.41
C LYS A 90 6.47 7.82 -15.12
N LEU A 91 6.37 8.46 -13.97
CA LEU A 91 7.22 9.57 -13.57
C LEU A 91 8.35 9.13 -12.62
N ASN A 92 8.80 7.89 -12.75
CA ASN A 92 9.92 7.36 -12.00
C ASN A 92 11.18 8.21 -12.27
N ASN A 93 11.90 8.59 -11.23
CA ASN A 93 13.08 9.47 -11.29
C ASN A 93 12.78 10.92 -11.74
N ALA A 94 11.51 11.31 -11.74
CA ALA A 94 11.09 12.67 -12.10
C ALA A 94 10.27 13.27 -10.95
N TYR A 95 10.90 13.40 -9.77
CA TYR A 95 10.19 13.72 -8.53
C TYR A 95 9.44 15.06 -8.59
N GLU A 96 10.03 16.10 -9.14
CA GLU A 96 9.38 17.41 -9.21
C GLU A 96 8.14 17.38 -10.10
N GLN A 97 8.20 16.70 -11.25
CA GLN A 97 7.05 16.51 -12.14
C GLN A 97 5.99 15.64 -11.47
N TYR A 98 6.41 14.60 -10.76
CA TYR A 98 5.51 13.73 -10.02
C TYR A 98 4.75 14.52 -8.94
N LYS A 99 5.47 15.27 -8.14
CA LYS A 99 4.92 16.11 -7.06
C LYS A 99 3.88 17.08 -7.60
N GLU A 100 4.20 17.79 -8.69
CA GLU A 100 3.30 18.74 -9.30
C GLU A 100 2.04 18.06 -9.84
N LYS A 101 2.20 16.92 -10.51
CA LYS A 101 1.08 16.17 -11.08
C LYS A 101 0.13 15.69 -9.98
N ILE A 102 0.66 15.17 -8.89
CA ILE A 102 -0.14 14.74 -7.73
C ILE A 102 -0.93 15.94 -7.18
N ALA A 103 -0.28 17.07 -7.02
CA ALA A 103 -0.92 18.26 -6.42
C ALA A 103 -2.05 18.84 -7.28
N THR A 104 -2.04 18.59 -8.59
CA THR A 104 -2.96 19.21 -9.54
C THR A 104 -3.96 18.23 -10.16
N SER A 105 -4.04 16.99 -9.69
CA SER A 105 -4.89 15.95 -10.27
C SER A 105 -5.72 15.25 -9.22
N SER A 106 -6.88 14.73 -9.62
CA SER A 106 -7.70 13.87 -8.76
C SER A 106 -7.15 12.44 -8.73
N SER A 107 -7.56 11.64 -7.75
CA SER A 107 -7.20 10.22 -7.70
C SER A 107 -7.60 9.49 -8.97
N SER A 108 -8.79 9.79 -9.51
CA SER A 108 -9.27 9.18 -10.76
C SER A 108 -8.36 9.49 -11.95
N GLU A 109 -7.93 10.74 -12.09
CA GLU A 109 -7.04 11.16 -13.18
C GLU A 109 -5.66 10.51 -13.09
N LEU A 110 -5.20 10.23 -11.87
CA LEU A 110 -3.87 9.63 -11.64
C LEU A 110 -3.85 8.14 -11.86
N GLU A 111 -5.01 7.48 -11.84
CA GLU A 111 -5.17 6.04 -12.02
C GLU A 111 -4.46 5.20 -10.96
N PRO A 112 -5.10 4.99 -9.79
CA PRO A 112 -4.51 4.13 -8.75
C PRO A 112 -4.24 2.72 -9.25
N ILE A 113 -3.06 2.18 -8.94
CA ILE A 113 -2.68 0.81 -9.25
C ILE A 113 -2.39 -0.01 -8.00
N GLY A 114 -2.30 0.62 -6.85
CA GLY A 114 -2.14 -0.04 -5.57
C GLY A 114 -2.44 0.88 -4.41
N VAL A 115 -2.90 0.28 -3.33
CA VAL A 115 -3.24 0.99 -2.09
C VAL A 115 -2.79 0.13 -0.92
N ALA A 116 -2.11 0.72 0.05
CA ALA A 116 -1.82 0.06 1.32
C ALA A 116 -2.66 0.71 2.41
N VAL A 117 -3.30 -0.11 3.23
CA VAL A 117 -4.15 0.36 4.33
C VAL A 117 -3.72 -0.28 5.64
N PHE A 118 -3.72 0.50 6.70
CA PHE A 118 -3.30 0.11 8.04
C PHE A 118 -4.32 0.59 9.08
N GLY A 119 -4.70 -0.30 9.97
CA GLY A 119 -5.64 0.01 11.04
C GLY A 119 -5.97 -1.22 11.86
N GLU A 120 -7.00 -1.12 12.69
CA GLU A 120 -7.46 -2.26 13.48
C GLU A 120 -7.87 -3.42 12.57
N ASP A 121 -7.52 -4.63 12.97
CA ASP A 121 -7.71 -5.84 12.18
C ASP A 121 -9.16 -6.00 11.67
N ALA A 122 -10.13 -5.83 12.55
CA ALA A 122 -11.54 -5.98 12.19
C ALA A 122 -11.99 -4.95 11.14
N ILE A 123 -11.51 -3.72 11.27
CA ILE A 123 -11.86 -2.63 10.34
C ILE A 123 -11.24 -2.86 8.99
N VAL A 124 -9.95 -3.19 8.93
CA VAL A 124 -9.26 -3.45 7.67
C VAL A 124 -9.85 -4.65 6.95
N ARG A 125 -10.16 -5.73 7.67
CA ARG A 125 -10.80 -6.92 7.08
C ARG A 125 -12.17 -6.58 6.48
N GLU A 126 -12.97 -5.80 7.18
CA GLU A 126 -14.28 -5.38 6.68
C GLU A 126 -14.17 -4.54 5.40
N LEU A 127 -13.21 -3.60 5.38
CA LEU A 127 -12.97 -2.74 4.22
C LEU A 127 -12.50 -3.52 2.99
N THR A 128 -11.80 -4.63 3.19
CA THR A 128 -11.16 -5.39 2.10
C THR A 128 -11.81 -6.74 1.81
N LYS A 129 -12.92 -7.05 2.45
CA LYS A 129 -13.52 -8.41 2.38
C LYS A 129 -13.91 -8.88 0.99
N LYS A 130 -14.15 -7.97 0.04
CA LYS A 130 -14.54 -8.33 -1.33
C LYS A 130 -13.35 -8.59 -2.25
N PHE A 131 -12.13 -8.33 -1.80
CA PHE A 131 -10.94 -8.57 -2.61
C PHE A 131 -10.39 -9.97 -2.35
N SER A 132 -9.75 -10.55 -3.37
CA SER A 132 -9.16 -11.88 -3.30
C SER A 132 -7.68 -11.80 -3.00
N LEU A 133 -7.11 -12.87 -2.41
CA LEU A 133 -5.66 -12.96 -2.26
C LEU A 133 -4.99 -12.93 -3.62
N LEU A 134 -3.87 -12.25 -3.70
CA LEU A 134 -3.03 -12.28 -4.89
C LEU A 134 -2.30 -13.63 -4.93
N LYS A 135 -2.45 -14.35 -6.05
CA LYS A 135 -1.80 -15.65 -6.25
C LYS A 135 -1.00 -15.66 -7.54
#